data_08962691ec726939d1b877ef94dd2710
#
_entry.id   08962691ec726939d1b877ef94dd2710
#
_cell.length_a   1.000
_cell.length_b   1.000
_cell.length_c   1.000
_cell.angle_alpha   90.00
_cell.angle_beta   90.00
_cell.angle_gamma   90.00
#
_symmetry.space_group_name_H-M   'P 1'
#
loop_
_entity.id
_entity.type
_entity.pdbx_description
1 polymer ?
#
loop_
_entity_poly.entity_id
_entity_poly.type
_entity_poly.pdbx_seq_one_letter_code
_entity_poly.pdbx_strand_id
1 'polypeptide(L)' 'MAKALFGHVGSAPDRRLVDEVTQLRAKVRALEFEVTRLRAENDRLAAAAAGADLLRLREPALA' A
#
# COMPACT_ATOMS: atom_id res chain seq x y z
N MET A 1 12.18 28.64 -30.00
CA MET A 1 11.62 28.41 -30.37
C MET A 1 10.77 27.46 -29.99
N ALA A 2 10.64 26.79 -30.60
CA ALA A 2 9.69 25.84 -30.31
C ALA A 2 9.83 25.23 -29.01
N LYS A 3 10.94 25.11 -28.54
CA LYS A 3 11.12 24.62 -27.29
C LYS A 3 10.37 25.36 -26.33
N ALA A 4 10.40 26.55 -26.38
CA ALA A 4 9.68 27.32 -25.42
C ALA A 4 8.24 26.94 -25.51
N LEU A 5 7.76 26.74 -26.69
CA LEU A 5 6.42 26.40 -26.84
C LEU A 5 6.03 25.20 -26.10
N PHE A 6 6.81 24.20 -26.21
CA PHE A 6 6.45 23.02 -25.56
C PHE A 6 6.31 23.27 -24.15
N GLY A 7 7.26 23.86 -23.60
CA GLY A 7 7.26 24.04 -22.22
C GLY A 7 6.05 24.74 -21.75
N HIS A 8 5.80 25.90 -22.26
CA HIS A 8 4.80 26.61 -21.61
C HIS A 8 3.45 26.32 -22.08
N VAL A 9 3.35 25.77 -23.19
CA VAL A 9 2.07 25.46 -23.64
C VAL A 9 1.38 24.62 -22.64
N GLY A 10 2.02 23.61 -22.16
CA GLY A 10 1.36 22.78 -21.25
C GLY A 10 1.44 23.28 -19.86
N SER A 11 2.28 24.22 -19.59
CA SER A 11 2.51 24.53 -18.22
C SER A 11 1.26 24.99 -17.49
N ALA A 12 0.48 25.84 -18.07
CA ALA A 12 -0.66 26.36 -17.35
C ALA A 12 -1.68 25.30 -16.99
N PRO A 13 -2.23 24.60 -17.95
CA PRO A 13 -3.20 23.58 -17.61
C PRO A 13 -2.53 22.44 -16.87
N ASP A 14 -1.25 22.29 -17.09
CA ASP A 14 -0.56 21.21 -16.46
C ASP A 14 -0.43 21.38 -14.98
N ARG A 15 -0.54 22.57 -14.51
CA ARG A 15 -0.42 22.80 -13.10
C ARG A 15 -1.47 22.01 -12.36
N ARG A 16 -2.69 22.04 -12.85
CA ARG A 16 -3.75 21.31 -12.26
C ARG A 16 -3.49 19.82 -12.38
N LEU A 17 -3.02 19.37 -13.54
CA LEU A 17 -2.70 17.98 -13.73
C LEU A 17 -1.58 17.55 -12.81
N VAL A 18 -0.58 18.40 -12.63
CA VAL A 18 0.51 18.08 -11.76
C VAL A 18 0.01 17.91 -10.33
N ASP A 19 -0.90 18.78 -9.92
CA ASP A 19 -1.44 18.66 -8.57
C ASP A 19 -2.21 17.36 -8.42
N GLU A 20 -2.98 17.00 -9.43
CA GLU A 20 -3.73 15.77 -9.37
C GLU A 20 -2.81 14.57 -9.34
N VAL A 21 -1.75 14.60 -10.14
CA VAL A 21 -0.81 13.50 -10.14
C VAL A 21 -0.14 13.39 -8.79
N THR A 22 0.20 14.51 -8.20
CA THR A 22 0.84 14.50 -6.91
C THR A 22 -0.09 13.90 -5.85
N GLN A 23 -1.36 14.29 -5.90
CA GLN A 23 -2.32 13.75 -4.96
C GLN A 23 -2.54 12.27 -5.18
N LEU A 24 -2.60 11.85 -6.43
CA LEU A 24 -2.79 10.44 -6.72
C LEU A 24 -1.59 9.62 -6.26
N ARG A 25 -0.40 10.15 -6.44
CA ARG A 25 0.78 9.45 -6.00
C ARG A 25 0.81 9.32 -4.49
N ALA A 26 0.36 10.35 -3.80
CA ALA A 26 0.28 10.30 -2.35
C ALA A 26 -0.71 9.24 -1.92
N LYS A 27 -1.84 9.15 -2.62
CA LYS A 27 -2.83 8.14 -2.29
C LYS A 27 -2.30 6.74 -2.57
N VAL A 28 -1.57 6.58 -3.66
CA VAL A 28 -1.00 5.27 -3.97
C VAL A 28 -0.04 4.86 -2.87
N ARG A 29 0.80 5.78 -2.42
CA ARG A 29 1.72 5.46 -1.35
C ARG A 29 1.00 5.08 -0.08
N ALA A 30 -0.05 5.83 0.25
CA ALA A 30 -0.81 5.53 1.44
C ALA A 30 -1.46 4.15 1.34
N LEU A 31 -1.97 3.82 0.15
CA LEU A 31 -2.57 2.51 -0.04
C LEU A 31 -1.53 1.41 0.01
N GLU A 32 -0.34 1.67 -0.51
CA GLU A 32 0.72 0.68 -0.45
C GLU A 32 1.13 0.42 0.99
N PHE A 33 1.17 1.45 1.80
CA PHE A 33 1.47 1.29 3.20
C PHE A 33 0.38 0.46 3.86
N GLU A 34 -0.85 0.77 3.53
CA GLU A 34 -1.98 0.06 4.10
C GLU A 34 -1.93 -1.42 3.72
N VAL A 35 -1.64 -1.71 2.47
CA VAL A 35 -1.56 -3.09 2.02
C VAL A 35 -0.45 -3.82 2.75
N THR A 36 0.71 -3.17 2.89
CA THR A 36 1.82 -3.80 3.57
C THR A 36 1.47 -4.07 5.02
N ARG A 37 0.82 -3.12 5.66
CA ARG A 37 0.44 -3.28 7.05
C ARG A 37 -0.58 -4.41 7.21
N LEU A 38 -1.55 -4.46 6.31
CA LEU A 38 -2.56 -5.50 6.40
C LEU A 38 -1.99 -6.87 6.13
N ARG A 39 -1.03 -6.95 5.22
CA ARG A 39 -0.39 -8.23 4.96
C ARG A 39 0.40 -8.70 6.16
N ALA A 40 1.11 -7.77 6.80
CA ALA A 40 1.86 -8.14 7.99
C ALA A 40 0.92 -8.59 9.08
N GLU A 41 -0.21 -7.93 9.21
CA GLU A 41 -1.17 -8.31 10.21
C GLU A 41 -1.79 -9.66 9.90
N ASN A 42 -2.09 -9.90 8.64
CA ASN A 42 -2.62 -11.19 8.23
C ASN A 42 -1.62 -12.30 8.51
N ASP A 43 -0.35 -12.05 8.21
CA ASP A 43 0.66 -13.05 8.46
C ASP A 43 0.79 -13.33 9.96
N ARG A 44 0.70 -12.28 10.75
CA ARG A 44 0.80 -12.44 12.19
C ARG A 44 -0.39 -13.23 12.73
N LEU A 45 -1.58 -12.92 12.20
CA LEU A 45 -2.77 -13.65 12.64
C LEU A 45 -2.72 -15.10 12.19
N ALA A 46 -2.23 -15.34 10.99
CA ALA A 46 -2.11 -16.70 10.50
C ALA A 46 -1.13 -17.48 11.34
N ALA A 47 -0.02 -16.86 11.72
CA ALA A 47 0.97 -17.52 12.55
C ALA A 47 0.41 -17.80 13.93
N ALA A 48 -0.37 -16.85 14.46
CA ALA A 48 -0.96 -17.07 15.77
C ALA A 48 -1.99 -18.20 15.72
N ALA A 49 -2.75 -18.25 14.64
CA ALA A 49 -3.74 -19.31 14.48
C ALA A 49 -3.06 -20.66 14.35
N ALA A 50 -1.96 -20.71 13.60
CA ALA A 50 -1.23 -21.95 13.43
C ALA A 50 -0.64 -22.39 14.77
N GLY A 51 -0.14 -21.44 15.55
CA GLY A 51 0.37 -21.76 16.85
C GLY A 51 -0.69 -22.29 17.78
N ALA A 52 -1.87 -21.67 17.72
CA ALA A 52 -2.98 -22.11 18.53
C ALA A 52 -3.41 -23.52 18.12
N ASP A 53 -3.41 -23.79 16.83
CA ASP A 53 -3.76 -25.11 16.36
C ASP A 53 -2.78 -26.14 16.83
N LEU A 54 -1.52 -25.80 16.81
CA LEU A 54 -0.51 -26.74 17.29
C LEU A 54 -0.69 -27.03 18.76
N LEU A 55 -1.01 -26.02 19.54
CA LEU A 55 -1.25 -26.22 20.94
C LEU A 55 -2.47 -27.08 21.16
N ARG A 56 -3.47 -26.86 20.34
CA ARG A 56 -4.68 -27.64 20.47
C ARG A 56 -4.41 -29.09 20.15
N LEU A 57 -3.59 -29.35 19.17
CA LEU A 57 -3.24 -30.73 18.85
C LEU A 57 -2.49 -31.40 19.96
N ARG A 58 -1.75 -30.63 20.71
CA ARG A 58 -0.99 -31.21 21.81
C ARG A 58 -1.85 -31.52 23.00
N GLU A 59 -2.82 -30.68 23.25
CA GLU A 59 -3.66 -30.87 24.41
C GLU A 59 -4.26 -32.23 24.55
N PRO A 60 -4.87 -32.78 23.54
CA PRO A 60 -5.47 -34.09 23.66
C PRO A 60 -4.44 -35.13 24.04
N ALA A 61 -3.24 -34.96 23.57
CA ALA A 61 -2.20 -35.91 23.91
C ALA A 61 -1.87 -35.85 25.38
N LEU A 62 -2.02 -34.72 25.98
CA LEU A 62 -1.72 -34.56 27.36
C LEU A 62 -2.82 -35.13 28.23
N ALA A 63 -4.01 -35.00 27.74
CA ALA A 63 -5.09 -35.50 28.53
C ALA A 63 -5.08 -37.00 28.56
#